data_6bdc8e7bb1bcb13b03c4c45df3ac3388
#
_entry.id   6bdc8e7bb1bcb13b03c4c45df3ac3388
#
_cell.length_a   1.000
_cell.length_b   1.000
_cell.length_c   1.000
_cell.angle_alpha   90.00
_cell.angle_beta   90.00
_cell.angle_gamma   90.00
#
_symmetry.space_group_name_H-M   'P 1'
#
loop_
_entity.id
_entity.type
_entity.pdbx_description
1 polymer ?
#
loop_
_entity_poly.entity_id
_entity_poly.type
_entity_poly.pdbx_seq_one_letter_code
_entity_poly.pdbx_strand_id
1 'polypeptide(L)'
;CVRKYLSNDEIDDIDIATTLSSNEIKERFNNTNFRVVDTGIEHGTITLVSKKHKLEITTLRRDVETDGRHAEVEYIDDWKLDSERRDFTINAIYLDINGKIFDPQMGTVDLKNNNVKFIGDPHKRIEEDYLRIIRFIRFKIMYDSKVEATTNNAIKQNLIGIKKISKERILVELFKILNLKSFINLNESTYLKEIFNLIFPEFANLKRLERLKKILNSSKINLNLLLAILLIDKDNNHEYFCHKYNVSNDIKDDLNLLAKNLNLLQNNKDFFTKDIEKYIYLNDKSHLINLNILNFASNSKYSFKNFSEVMKNILKSKAHKFAIDGKYLMNKGMREGVLLGKVLRKIEEEWMENNFKISDDRVQEI
;
A
#
# COMPACT_ATOMS: atom_id res chain seq x y z
N CYS A 1 -9.17 -16.19 5.75
CA CYS A 1 -8.46 -16.80 6.91
C CYS A 1 -7.96 -18.23 6.61
N VAL A 2 -8.79 -19.21 6.16
CA VAL A 2 -8.38 -20.64 6.00
C VAL A 2 -7.17 -20.83 5.09
N ARG A 3 -7.13 -20.17 3.93
CA ARG A 3 -5.99 -20.21 3.01
C ARG A 3 -4.67 -19.78 3.71
N LYS A 4 -4.68 -18.67 4.46
CA LYS A 4 -3.53 -18.18 5.22
C LYS A 4 -3.09 -19.21 6.28
N TYR A 5 -4.05 -19.80 7.00
CA TYR A 5 -3.78 -20.87 7.96
C TYR A 5 -3.05 -22.06 7.32
N LEU A 6 -3.55 -22.54 6.17
CA LEU A 6 -2.94 -23.65 5.45
C LEU A 6 -1.57 -23.33 4.83
N SER A 7 -1.29 -22.04 4.55
CA SER A 7 0.01 -21.57 4.06
C SER A 7 0.98 -21.16 5.17
N ASN A 8 0.62 -21.31 6.45
CA ASN A 8 1.38 -20.81 7.60
C ASN A 8 1.66 -19.28 7.53
N ASP A 9 0.77 -18.53 6.89
CA ASP A 9 0.82 -17.07 6.84
C ASP A 9 0.13 -16.46 8.07
N GLU A 10 0.49 -15.24 8.43
CA GLU A 10 -0.16 -14.48 9.50
C GLU A 10 -1.64 -14.22 9.17
N ILE A 11 -2.53 -14.53 10.12
CA ILE A 11 -3.97 -14.34 9.99
C ILE A 11 -4.32 -13.00 10.62
N ASP A 12 -4.71 -12.02 9.81
CA ASP A 12 -5.10 -10.66 10.20
C ASP A 12 -6.62 -10.45 10.23
N ASP A 13 -7.39 -11.30 9.55
CA ASP A 13 -8.84 -11.27 9.49
C ASP A 13 -9.45 -12.68 9.62
N ILE A 14 -10.61 -12.76 10.25
CA ILE A 14 -11.35 -14.02 10.39
C ILE A 14 -12.71 -13.83 9.72
N ASP A 15 -12.86 -14.50 8.56
CA ASP A 15 -14.12 -14.57 7.83
C ASP A 15 -14.88 -15.82 8.25
N ILE A 16 -16.11 -15.68 8.70
CA ILE A 16 -16.99 -16.76 9.12
C ILE A 16 -18.13 -16.85 8.11
N ALA A 17 -18.39 -18.04 7.60
CA ALA A 17 -19.56 -18.33 6.80
C ALA A 17 -20.61 -19.07 7.66
N THR A 18 -21.89 -18.79 7.44
CA THR A 18 -23.00 -19.37 8.21
C THR A 18 -24.26 -19.49 7.35
N THR A 19 -25.15 -20.38 7.74
CA THR A 19 -26.52 -20.48 7.20
C THR A 19 -27.50 -19.49 7.89
N LEU A 20 -27.10 -18.87 9.00
CA LEU A 20 -27.93 -17.91 9.72
C LEU A 20 -28.13 -16.63 8.90
N SER A 21 -29.33 -16.09 8.93
CA SER A 21 -29.62 -14.76 8.38
C SER A 21 -28.96 -13.65 9.20
N SER A 22 -28.81 -12.46 8.60
CA SER A 22 -28.26 -11.29 9.28
C SER A 22 -29.03 -10.93 10.57
N ASN A 23 -30.35 -11.12 10.59
CA ASN A 23 -31.17 -10.86 11.77
C ASN A 23 -30.90 -11.87 12.89
N GLU A 24 -30.84 -13.14 12.59
CA GLU A 24 -30.49 -14.19 13.56
C GLU A 24 -29.10 -13.99 14.14
N ILE A 25 -28.13 -13.55 13.33
CA ILE A 25 -26.79 -13.19 13.82
C ILE A 25 -26.89 -12.02 14.83
N LYS A 26 -27.63 -10.96 14.50
CA LYS A 26 -27.82 -9.81 15.40
C LYS A 26 -28.45 -10.23 16.71
N GLU A 27 -29.51 -11.03 16.69
CA GLU A 27 -30.19 -11.51 17.89
C GLU A 27 -29.27 -12.33 18.81
N ARG A 28 -28.45 -13.24 18.23
CA ARG A 28 -27.50 -14.06 18.99
C ARG A 28 -26.40 -13.25 19.68
N PHE A 29 -26.02 -12.10 19.12
CA PHE A 29 -24.94 -11.27 19.65
C PHE A 29 -25.42 -10.04 20.43
N ASN A 30 -26.73 -9.83 20.55
CA ASN A 30 -27.34 -8.64 21.16
C ASN A 30 -26.95 -8.43 22.65
N ASN A 31 -26.67 -9.52 23.38
CA ASN A 31 -26.31 -9.48 24.81
C ASN A 31 -24.88 -9.98 25.05
N THR A 32 -23.99 -9.81 24.08
CA THR A 32 -22.59 -10.23 24.18
C THR A 32 -21.65 -9.01 24.27
N ASN A 33 -20.35 -9.25 24.52
CA ASN A 33 -19.32 -8.23 24.50
C ASN A 33 -18.94 -7.76 23.08
N PHE A 34 -19.64 -8.22 22.04
CA PHE A 34 -19.41 -7.79 20.66
C PHE A 34 -20.39 -6.69 20.27
N ARG A 35 -19.86 -5.62 19.69
CA ARG A 35 -20.66 -4.62 19.01
C ARG A 35 -20.96 -5.13 17.60
N VAL A 36 -22.22 -5.20 17.23
CA VAL A 36 -22.68 -5.55 15.89
C VAL A 36 -22.65 -4.30 15.01
N VAL A 37 -22.01 -4.43 13.83
CA VAL A 37 -21.91 -3.33 12.85
C VAL A 37 -22.41 -3.83 11.49
N ASP A 38 -23.34 -3.09 10.92
CA ASP A 38 -23.96 -3.38 9.63
C ASP A 38 -23.05 -2.91 8.48
N THR A 39 -22.04 -3.69 8.15
CA THR A 39 -21.03 -3.31 7.13
C THR A 39 -21.38 -3.74 5.71
N GLY A 40 -22.35 -4.61 5.54
CA GLY A 40 -22.71 -5.17 4.23
C GLY A 40 -23.98 -5.99 4.27
N ILE A 41 -25.01 -5.46 4.93
CA ILE A 41 -26.33 -6.14 5.07
C ILE A 41 -26.90 -6.52 3.71
N GLU A 42 -26.77 -5.66 2.71
CA GLU A 42 -27.22 -5.90 1.33
C GLU A 42 -26.61 -7.17 0.74
N HIS A 43 -25.46 -7.58 1.29
CA HIS A 43 -24.72 -8.77 0.87
C HIS A 43 -24.71 -9.87 1.96
N GLY A 44 -25.54 -9.76 2.99
CA GLY A 44 -25.61 -10.74 4.09
C GLY A 44 -24.38 -10.77 4.99
N THR A 45 -23.59 -9.68 5.07
CA THR A 45 -22.38 -9.61 5.89
C THR A 45 -22.60 -8.71 7.11
N ILE A 46 -22.29 -9.23 8.29
CA ILE A 46 -22.28 -8.54 9.58
C ILE A 46 -20.87 -8.53 10.14
N THR A 47 -20.42 -7.39 10.62
CA THR A 47 -19.14 -7.31 11.34
C THR A 47 -19.37 -7.27 12.86
N LEU A 48 -18.71 -8.16 13.56
CA LEU A 48 -18.65 -8.18 15.02
C LEU A 48 -17.33 -7.58 15.48
N VAL A 49 -17.42 -6.56 16.32
CA VAL A 49 -16.24 -5.85 16.85
C VAL A 49 -16.19 -5.98 18.36
N SER A 50 -15.07 -6.44 18.89
CA SER A 50 -14.73 -6.42 20.30
C SER A 50 -13.44 -5.64 20.54
N LYS A 51 -13.00 -5.49 21.81
CA LYS A 51 -11.72 -4.82 22.13
C LYS A 51 -10.50 -5.49 21.48
N LYS A 52 -10.58 -6.80 21.17
CA LYS A 52 -9.44 -7.61 20.69
C LYS A 52 -9.65 -8.19 19.30
N HIS A 53 -10.89 -8.31 18.83
CA HIS A 53 -11.22 -9.06 17.62
C HIS A 53 -12.22 -8.31 16.75
N LYS A 54 -12.00 -8.37 15.45
CA LYS A 54 -12.95 -8.02 14.40
C LYS A 54 -13.23 -9.29 13.60
N LEU A 55 -14.50 -9.69 13.54
CA LEU A 55 -14.95 -10.89 12.83
C LEU A 55 -15.96 -10.48 11.76
N GLU A 56 -15.82 -10.99 10.56
CA GLU A 56 -16.81 -10.80 9.49
C GLU A 56 -17.60 -12.09 9.31
N ILE A 57 -18.92 -12.01 9.53
CA ILE A 57 -19.84 -13.14 9.39
C ILE A 57 -20.71 -12.92 8.17
N THR A 58 -20.66 -13.85 7.22
CA THR A 58 -21.41 -13.78 5.97
C THR A 58 -22.33 -14.98 5.84
N THR A 59 -23.62 -14.71 5.59
CA THR A 59 -24.61 -15.73 5.27
C THR A 59 -24.27 -16.38 3.93
N LEU A 60 -24.37 -17.72 3.85
CA LEU A 60 -24.20 -18.45 2.59
C LEU A 60 -25.17 -17.93 1.53
N ARG A 61 -24.67 -17.72 0.32
CA ARG A 61 -25.46 -17.15 -0.76
C ARG A 61 -24.98 -17.60 -2.13
N ARG A 62 -25.86 -17.49 -3.11
CA ARG A 62 -25.50 -17.48 -4.54
C ARG A 62 -25.77 -16.11 -5.14
N ASP A 63 -24.99 -15.71 -6.11
CA ASP A 63 -25.18 -14.49 -6.86
C ASP A 63 -26.15 -14.82 -8.02
N VAL A 64 -27.28 -14.10 -8.11
CA VAL A 64 -28.31 -14.30 -9.15
C VAL A 64 -27.98 -13.45 -10.37
N GLU A 65 -27.73 -12.15 -10.14
CA GLU A 65 -27.22 -11.21 -11.16
C GLU A 65 -26.08 -10.39 -10.56
N THR A 66 -25.06 -10.13 -11.37
CA THR A 66 -23.88 -9.36 -10.93
C THR A 66 -23.54 -8.29 -11.97
N ASP A 67 -23.30 -7.06 -11.50
CA ASP A 67 -22.74 -5.96 -12.31
C ASP A 67 -21.32 -5.55 -11.83
N GLY A 68 -20.65 -6.44 -11.13
CA GLY A 68 -19.32 -6.26 -10.58
C GLY A 68 -19.26 -5.60 -9.19
N ARG A 69 -20.20 -4.75 -8.82
CA ARG A 69 -20.27 -4.11 -7.49
C ARG A 69 -21.50 -4.54 -6.71
N HIS A 70 -22.63 -4.67 -7.37
CA HIS A 70 -23.89 -5.09 -6.79
C HIS A 70 -24.20 -6.48 -7.31
N ALA A 71 -24.49 -7.39 -6.43
CA ALA A 71 -25.03 -8.69 -6.75
C ALA A 71 -26.40 -8.79 -6.09
N GLU A 72 -27.40 -9.10 -6.88
CA GLU A 72 -28.64 -9.61 -6.32
C GLU A 72 -28.35 -11.00 -5.79
N VAL A 73 -28.51 -11.17 -4.46
CA VAL A 73 -28.10 -12.39 -3.77
C VAL A 73 -29.31 -13.19 -3.30
N GLU A 74 -29.23 -14.50 -3.45
CA GLU A 74 -30.16 -15.43 -2.82
C GLU A 74 -29.44 -16.20 -1.70
N TYR A 75 -30.00 -16.17 -0.51
CA TYR A 75 -29.45 -16.90 0.63
C TYR A 75 -29.75 -18.40 0.48
N ILE A 76 -28.77 -19.22 0.78
CA ILE A 76 -28.80 -20.68 0.57
C ILE A 76 -28.20 -21.40 1.78
N ASP A 77 -28.45 -22.72 1.85
CA ASP A 77 -27.87 -23.61 2.86
C ASP A 77 -26.76 -24.51 2.29
N ASP A 78 -26.50 -24.42 0.99
CA ASP A 78 -25.55 -25.29 0.29
C ASP A 78 -24.15 -24.62 0.21
N TRP A 79 -23.21 -25.19 0.96
CA TRP A 79 -21.81 -24.75 1.02
C TRP A 79 -21.08 -24.91 -0.31
N LYS A 80 -21.47 -25.88 -1.13
CA LYS A 80 -20.87 -26.07 -2.45
C LYS A 80 -21.29 -24.94 -3.39
N LEU A 81 -22.56 -24.59 -3.41
CA LEU A 81 -23.07 -23.47 -4.20
C LEU A 81 -22.44 -22.13 -3.74
N ASP A 82 -22.27 -21.87 -2.43
CA ASP A 82 -21.56 -20.67 -1.96
C ASP A 82 -20.11 -20.66 -2.44
N SER A 83 -19.45 -21.83 -2.54
CA SER A 83 -18.08 -21.91 -3.03
C SER A 83 -17.97 -21.52 -4.51
N GLU A 84 -18.99 -21.84 -5.32
CA GLU A 84 -18.99 -21.60 -6.78
C GLU A 84 -19.03 -20.13 -7.17
N ARG A 85 -19.57 -19.25 -6.33
CA ARG A 85 -19.56 -17.79 -6.57
C ARG A 85 -18.21 -17.13 -6.26
N ARG A 86 -17.29 -17.80 -5.56
CA ARG A 86 -15.97 -17.25 -5.19
C ARG A 86 -15.06 -17.12 -6.42
N ASP A 87 -14.00 -16.32 -6.31
CA ASP A 87 -13.11 -16.02 -7.43
C ASP A 87 -12.18 -17.19 -7.81
N PHE A 88 -11.43 -17.70 -6.80
CA PHE A 88 -10.39 -18.72 -7.00
C PHE A 88 -10.60 -19.92 -6.10
N THR A 89 -10.19 -21.10 -6.56
CA THR A 89 -10.27 -22.36 -5.82
C THR A 89 -9.63 -22.24 -4.43
N ILE A 90 -8.46 -21.62 -4.34
CA ILE A 90 -7.72 -21.37 -3.09
C ILE A 90 -8.46 -20.48 -2.09
N ASN A 91 -9.47 -19.75 -2.51
CA ASN A 91 -10.30 -18.87 -1.65
C ASN A 91 -11.66 -19.51 -1.31
N ALA A 92 -11.90 -20.76 -1.74
CA ALA A 92 -13.14 -21.49 -1.52
C ALA A 92 -12.96 -22.70 -0.60
N ILE A 93 -12.03 -22.62 0.32
CA ILE A 93 -11.73 -23.64 1.33
C ILE A 93 -12.38 -23.22 2.64
N TYR A 94 -13.14 -24.13 3.24
CA TYR A 94 -13.81 -23.91 4.53
C TYR A 94 -13.18 -24.80 5.61
N LEU A 95 -13.20 -24.33 6.84
CA LEU A 95 -12.72 -25.05 8.01
C LEU A 95 -13.79 -24.94 9.10
N ASP A 96 -14.22 -26.10 9.64
CA ASP A 96 -15.16 -26.11 10.76
C ASP A 96 -14.45 -25.94 12.11
N ILE A 97 -15.21 -25.80 13.18
CA ILE A 97 -14.70 -25.61 14.55
C ILE A 97 -13.91 -26.81 15.07
N ASN A 98 -14.05 -28.02 14.46
CA ASN A 98 -13.34 -29.22 14.81
C ASN A 98 -12.07 -29.41 13.98
N GLY A 99 -11.75 -28.46 13.10
CA GLY A 99 -10.60 -28.54 12.20
C GLY A 99 -10.83 -29.41 10.95
N LYS A 100 -12.07 -29.78 10.64
CA LYS A 100 -12.41 -30.54 9.42
C LYS A 100 -12.49 -29.55 8.23
N ILE A 101 -11.78 -29.91 7.17
CA ILE A 101 -11.78 -29.10 5.92
C ILE A 101 -12.94 -29.57 5.04
N PHE A 102 -13.69 -28.59 4.49
CA PHE A 102 -14.61 -28.79 3.38
C PHE A 102 -14.09 -28.00 2.18
N ASP A 103 -13.74 -28.69 1.10
CA ASP A 103 -13.04 -28.14 -0.06
C ASP A 103 -13.68 -28.64 -1.37
N PRO A 104 -14.86 -28.11 -1.73
CA PRO A 104 -15.60 -28.57 -2.91
C PRO A 104 -14.94 -28.21 -4.23
N GLN A 105 -14.02 -27.22 -4.23
CA GLN A 105 -13.34 -26.71 -5.42
C GLN A 105 -11.88 -27.18 -5.55
N MET A 106 -11.46 -28.15 -4.72
CA MET A 106 -10.08 -28.67 -4.71
C MET A 106 -9.01 -27.61 -4.46
N GLY A 107 -9.34 -26.54 -3.75
CA GLY A 107 -8.46 -25.41 -3.47
C GLY A 107 -7.24 -25.76 -2.63
N THR A 108 -7.32 -26.78 -1.76
CA THR A 108 -6.18 -27.29 -0.97
C THR A 108 -5.11 -27.91 -1.87
N VAL A 109 -5.51 -28.63 -2.93
CA VAL A 109 -4.60 -29.20 -3.92
C VAL A 109 -3.93 -28.09 -4.73
N ASP A 110 -4.71 -27.13 -5.19
CA ASP A 110 -4.18 -25.99 -5.94
C ASP A 110 -3.23 -25.14 -5.07
N LEU A 111 -3.57 -24.91 -3.80
CA LEU A 111 -2.72 -24.20 -2.85
C LEU A 111 -1.37 -24.91 -2.63
N LYS A 112 -1.39 -26.22 -2.43
CA LYS A 112 -0.19 -27.04 -2.25
C LYS A 112 0.73 -27.01 -3.49
N ASN A 113 0.13 -26.90 -4.68
CA ASN A 113 0.86 -26.84 -5.94
C ASN A 113 1.17 -25.40 -6.39
N ASN A 114 0.91 -24.40 -5.56
CA ASN A 114 1.03 -22.98 -5.90
C ASN A 114 0.24 -22.60 -7.16
N ASN A 115 -0.90 -23.24 -7.41
CA ASN A 115 -1.76 -22.92 -8.54
C ASN A 115 -2.82 -21.89 -8.14
N VAL A 116 -3.04 -20.91 -9.01
CA VAL A 116 -4.13 -19.94 -8.88
C VAL A 116 -5.09 -20.18 -10.04
N LYS A 117 -6.26 -20.76 -9.74
CA LYS A 117 -7.28 -21.10 -10.74
C LYS A 117 -8.59 -20.41 -10.44
N PHE A 118 -9.24 -19.91 -11.47
CA PHE A 118 -10.62 -19.45 -11.39
C PHE A 118 -11.56 -20.65 -11.13
N ILE A 119 -12.61 -20.43 -10.37
CA ILE A 119 -13.69 -21.39 -10.22
C ILE A 119 -14.58 -21.28 -11.45
N GLY A 120 -14.66 -22.35 -12.23
CA GLY A 120 -15.41 -22.37 -13.50
C GLY A 120 -14.65 -21.72 -14.67
N ASP A 121 -15.37 -21.14 -15.61
CA ASP A 121 -14.82 -20.53 -16.82
C ASP A 121 -14.18 -19.15 -16.52
N PRO A 122 -12.85 -18.95 -16.78
CA PRO A 122 -12.15 -17.71 -16.47
C PRO A 122 -12.77 -16.49 -17.17
N HIS A 123 -13.28 -16.62 -18.40
CA HIS A 123 -13.91 -15.54 -19.15
C HIS A 123 -15.14 -15.02 -18.42
N LYS A 124 -16.08 -15.92 -18.12
CA LYS A 124 -17.32 -15.60 -17.42
C LYS A 124 -17.02 -14.97 -16.05
N ARG A 125 -16.07 -15.56 -15.32
CA ARG A 125 -15.70 -15.08 -13.98
C ARG A 125 -15.09 -13.66 -14.00
N ILE A 126 -14.33 -13.31 -15.03
CA ILE A 126 -13.78 -11.98 -15.23
C ILE A 126 -14.87 -10.99 -15.64
N GLU A 127 -15.78 -11.39 -16.52
CA GLU A 127 -16.89 -10.53 -16.96
C GLU A 127 -17.86 -10.15 -15.85
N GLU A 128 -18.08 -11.04 -14.88
CA GLU A 128 -18.87 -10.75 -13.68
C GLU A 128 -18.21 -9.66 -12.81
N ASP A 129 -16.90 -9.65 -12.68
CA ASP A 129 -16.14 -8.61 -11.95
C ASP A 129 -14.70 -8.51 -12.48
N TYR A 130 -14.44 -7.47 -13.27
CA TYR A 130 -13.10 -7.23 -13.85
C TYR A 130 -11.99 -7.03 -12.82
N LEU A 131 -12.31 -6.73 -11.54
CA LEU A 131 -11.32 -6.64 -10.46
C LEU A 131 -10.62 -7.99 -10.24
N ARG A 132 -11.24 -9.09 -10.61
CA ARG A 132 -10.65 -10.44 -10.54
C ARG A 132 -9.37 -10.57 -11.35
N ILE A 133 -9.18 -9.74 -12.41
CA ILE A 133 -7.89 -9.69 -13.15
C ILE A 133 -6.78 -9.19 -12.22
N ILE A 134 -7.00 -8.10 -11.51
CA ILE A 134 -5.99 -7.52 -10.59
C ILE A 134 -5.75 -8.45 -9.41
N ARG A 135 -6.80 -9.08 -8.90
CA ARG A 135 -6.71 -10.09 -7.83
C ARG A 135 -5.93 -11.32 -8.29
N PHE A 136 -6.14 -11.80 -9.54
CA PHE A 136 -5.35 -12.89 -10.12
C PHE A 136 -3.86 -12.55 -10.15
N ILE A 137 -3.49 -11.34 -10.62
CA ILE A 137 -2.09 -10.88 -10.64
C ILE A 137 -1.51 -10.86 -9.23
N ARG A 138 -2.27 -10.40 -8.24
CA ARG A 138 -1.84 -10.42 -6.84
C ARG A 138 -1.51 -11.83 -6.36
N PHE A 139 -2.40 -12.79 -6.57
CA PHE A 139 -2.17 -14.17 -6.16
C PHE A 139 -1.07 -14.85 -6.99
N LYS A 140 -0.99 -14.54 -8.29
CA LYS A 140 0.11 -15.01 -9.15
C LYS A 140 1.48 -14.56 -8.61
N ILE A 141 1.61 -13.30 -8.20
CA ILE A 141 2.84 -12.77 -7.59
C ILE A 141 3.09 -13.44 -6.23
N MET A 142 2.04 -13.64 -5.43
CA MET A 142 2.12 -14.21 -4.08
C MET A 142 2.61 -15.65 -4.08
N TYR A 143 2.11 -16.48 -5.01
CA TYR A 143 2.39 -17.92 -5.08
C TYR A 143 3.34 -18.33 -6.20
N ASP A 144 3.83 -17.39 -6.99
CA ASP A 144 4.60 -17.66 -8.21
C ASP A 144 3.94 -18.71 -9.13
N SER A 145 2.61 -18.63 -9.22
CA SER A 145 1.77 -19.58 -9.94
C SER A 145 2.09 -19.61 -11.44
N LYS A 146 1.99 -20.76 -12.07
CA LYS A 146 1.94 -20.86 -13.53
C LYS A 146 0.63 -20.28 -14.05
N VAL A 147 0.62 -19.80 -15.29
CA VAL A 147 -0.60 -19.27 -15.93
C VAL A 147 -1.04 -20.22 -17.02
N GLU A 148 -2.25 -20.73 -16.90
CA GLU A 148 -2.85 -21.56 -17.94
C GLU A 148 -3.21 -20.70 -19.17
N ALA A 149 -3.12 -21.28 -20.37
CA ALA A 149 -3.39 -20.57 -21.62
C ALA A 149 -4.81 -19.98 -21.67
N THR A 150 -5.80 -20.71 -21.16
CA THR A 150 -7.20 -20.26 -21.05
C THR A 150 -7.36 -19.04 -20.19
N THR A 151 -6.74 -19.04 -18.99
CA THR A 151 -6.71 -17.88 -18.08
C THR A 151 -6.01 -16.68 -18.70
N ASN A 152 -4.85 -16.91 -19.36
CA ASN A 152 -4.12 -15.85 -20.04
C ASN A 152 -4.98 -15.18 -21.14
N ASN A 153 -5.63 -15.97 -21.98
CA ASN A 153 -6.50 -15.48 -23.03
C ASN A 153 -7.68 -14.68 -22.45
N ALA A 154 -8.32 -15.21 -21.42
CA ALA A 154 -9.44 -14.54 -20.75
C ALA A 154 -9.01 -13.18 -20.16
N ILE A 155 -7.85 -13.10 -19.52
CA ILE A 155 -7.32 -11.85 -19.01
C ILE A 155 -7.06 -10.85 -20.14
N LYS A 156 -6.32 -11.25 -21.19
CA LYS A 156 -5.94 -10.35 -22.28
C LYS A 156 -7.16 -9.77 -23.02
N GLN A 157 -8.18 -10.59 -23.24
CA GLN A 157 -9.41 -10.17 -23.93
C GLN A 157 -10.27 -9.22 -23.08
N ASN A 158 -10.17 -9.32 -21.75
CA ASN A 158 -11.00 -8.56 -20.81
C ASN A 158 -10.30 -7.35 -20.16
N LEU A 159 -9.04 -7.06 -20.51
CA LEU A 159 -8.29 -5.93 -19.91
C LEU A 159 -9.02 -4.59 -20.02
N ILE A 160 -9.75 -4.36 -21.11
CA ILE A 160 -10.52 -3.12 -21.31
C ILE A 160 -11.58 -2.91 -20.22
N GLY A 161 -12.12 -4.01 -19.66
CA GLY A 161 -13.11 -3.98 -18.61
C GLY A 161 -12.62 -3.37 -17.29
N ILE A 162 -11.30 -3.30 -17.07
CA ILE A 162 -10.71 -2.64 -15.88
C ILE A 162 -11.12 -1.17 -15.80
N LYS A 163 -11.37 -0.52 -16.93
CA LYS A 163 -11.85 0.87 -16.96
C LYS A 163 -13.25 1.07 -16.33
N LYS A 164 -14.02 -0.01 -16.18
CA LYS A 164 -15.35 0.01 -15.54
C LYS A 164 -15.27 -0.07 -14.01
N ILE A 165 -14.11 -0.43 -13.46
CA ILE A 165 -13.92 -0.60 -12.00
C ILE A 165 -13.69 0.77 -11.36
N SER A 166 -14.25 0.97 -10.17
CA SER A 166 -13.97 2.20 -9.40
C SER A 166 -12.49 2.30 -9.03
N LYS A 167 -11.98 3.53 -9.04
CA LYS A 167 -10.55 3.81 -8.77
C LYS A 167 -10.12 3.35 -7.38
N GLU A 168 -11.02 3.44 -6.42
CA GLU A 168 -10.80 3.02 -5.03
C GLU A 168 -10.59 1.51 -4.94
N ARG A 169 -11.41 0.71 -5.64
CA ARG A 169 -11.28 -0.75 -5.68
C ARG A 169 -9.94 -1.17 -6.31
N ILE A 170 -9.56 -0.52 -7.41
CA ILE A 170 -8.28 -0.74 -8.08
C ILE A 170 -7.13 -0.41 -7.13
N LEU A 171 -7.19 0.75 -6.45
CA LEU A 171 -6.14 1.23 -5.55
C LEU A 171 -5.94 0.29 -4.36
N VAL A 172 -7.02 -0.20 -3.77
CA VAL A 172 -6.96 -1.16 -2.65
C VAL A 172 -6.23 -2.45 -3.08
N GLU A 173 -6.56 -3.01 -4.25
CA GLU A 173 -5.88 -4.23 -4.73
C GLU A 173 -4.44 -3.94 -5.16
N LEU A 174 -4.17 -2.79 -5.77
CA LEU A 174 -2.80 -2.35 -6.10
C LEU A 174 -1.93 -2.25 -4.83
N PHE A 175 -2.44 -1.64 -3.77
CA PHE A 175 -1.68 -1.55 -2.51
C PHE A 175 -1.42 -2.93 -1.89
N LYS A 176 -2.36 -3.87 -1.99
CA LYS A 176 -2.12 -5.26 -1.59
C LYS A 176 -1.01 -5.91 -2.43
N ILE A 177 -0.93 -5.63 -3.74
CA ILE A 177 0.15 -6.11 -4.61
C ILE A 177 1.49 -5.52 -4.17
N LEU A 178 1.57 -4.20 -4.02
CA LEU A 178 2.81 -3.50 -3.66
C LEU A 178 3.35 -3.89 -2.28
N ASN A 179 2.48 -4.31 -1.36
CA ASN A 179 2.87 -4.81 -0.04
C ASN A 179 3.34 -6.29 -0.03
N LEU A 180 3.24 -7.01 -1.15
CA LEU A 180 3.79 -8.36 -1.23
C LEU A 180 5.32 -8.33 -1.22
N LYS A 181 5.95 -9.13 -0.36
CA LYS A 181 7.41 -9.28 -0.37
C LYS A 181 7.94 -9.76 -1.73
N SER A 182 7.17 -10.62 -2.42
CA SER A 182 7.49 -11.15 -3.75
C SER A 182 7.35 -10.12 -4.88
N PHE A 183 6.70 -8.96 -4.66
CA PHE A 183 6.55 -7.91 -5.67
C PHE A 183 7.89 -7.41 -6.20
N ILE A 184 8.93 -7.40 -5.37
CA ILE A 184 10.28 -7.01 -5.77
C ILE A 184 10.83 -7.85 -6.93
N ASN A 185 10.31 -9.05 -7.15
CA ASN A 185 10.69 -9.99 -8.19
C ASN A 185 9.83 -9.88 -9.47
N LEU A 186 8.95 -8.88 -9.55
CA LEU A 186 8.03 -8.69 -10.68
C LEU A 186 8.73 -8.76 -12.04
N ASN A 187 9.93 -8.18 -12.14
CA ASN A 187 10.71 -8.13 -13.38
C ASN A 187 11.27 -9.49 -13.84
N GLU A 188 11.31 -10.50 -12.97
CA GLU A 188 11.78 -11.85 -13.31
C GLU A 188 10.79 -12.59 -14.21
N SER A 189 9.50 -12.20 -14.16
CA SER A 189 8.47 -12.73 -15.03
C SER A 189 8.11 -11.74 -16.15
N THR A 190 8.46 -12.07 -17.39
CA THR A 190 8.08 -11.25 -18.56
C THR A 190 6.56 -11.07 -18.64
N TYR A 191 5.81 -12.14 -18.38
CA TYR A 191 4.35 -12.11 -18.37
C TYR A 191 3.79 -11.12 -17.33
N LEU A 192 4.24 -11.23 -16.08
CA LEU A 192 3.76 -10.34 -15.00
C LEU A 192 4.09 -8.88 -15.29
N LYS A 193 5.30 -8.62 -15.78
CA LYS A 193 5.72 -7.27 -16.16
C LYS A 193 4.86 -6.69 -17.28
N GLU A 194 4.58 -7.49 -18.33
CA GLU A 194 3.73 -7.08 -19.46
C GLU A 194 2.33 -6.71 -18.96
N ILE A 195 1.65 -7.63 -18.26
CA ILE A 195 0.28 -7.43 -17.78
C ILE A 195 0.21 -6.29 -16.77
N PHE A 196 1.17 -6.18 -15.84
CA PHE A 196 1.22 -5.10 -14.87
C PHE A 196 1.33 -3.75 -15.56
N ASN A 197 2.19 -3.61 -16.58
CA ASN A 197 2.33 -2.37 -17.35
C ASN A 197 1.09 -2.02 -18.18
N LEU A 198 0.36 -3.03 -18.68
CA LEU A 198 -0.91 -2.79 -19.39
C LEU A 198 -2.00 -2.25 -18.47
N ILE A 199 -2.03 -2.70 -17.21
CA ILE A 199 -3.02 -2.24 -16.22
C ILE A 199 -2.60 -0.92 -15.58
N PHE A 200 -1.32 -0.78 -15.26
CA PHE A 200 -0.74 0.34 -14.54
C PHE A 200 0.40 1.01 -15.34
N PRO A 201 0.10 1.64 -16.47
CA PRO A 201 1.12 2.22 -17.36
C PRO A 201 1.93 3.35 -16.70
N GLU A 202 1.41 3.98 -15.67
CA GLU A 202 2.12 5.00 -14.88
C GLU A 202 3.36 4.48 -14.13
N PHE A 203 3.46 3.18 -13.90
CA PHE A 203 4.64 2.55 -13.27
C PHE A 203 5.77 2.32 -14.28
N ALA A 204 6.21 3.37 -14.97
CA ALA A 204 7.25 3.30 -16.00
C ALA A 204 8.63 2.83 -15.49
N ASN A 205 8.86 2.93 -14.17
CA ASN A 205 10.18 2.75 -13.55
C ASN A 205 10.37 1.37 -12.88
N LEU A 206 9.68 0.31 -13.30
CA LEU A 206 9.77 -1.03 -12.70
C LEU A 206 11.22 -1.57 -12.67
N LYS A 207 12.09 -1.17 -13.61
CA LYS A 207 13.52 -1.55 -13.61
C LYS A 207 14.27 -1.15 -12.34
N ARG A 208 13.78 -0.13 -11.60
CA ARG A 208 14.39 0.32 -10.34
C ARG A 208 14.31 -0.74 -9.24
N LEU A 209 13.39 -1.71 -9.35
CA LEU A 209 13.29 -2.86 -8.44
C LEU A 209 14.59 -3.68 -8.41
N GLU A 210 15.32 -3.79 -9.54
CA GLU A 210 16.59 -4.50 -9.61
C GLU A 210 17.66 -3.91 -8.68
N ARG A 211 17.69 -2.59 -8.58
CA ARG A 211 18.62 -1.91 -7.68
C ARG A 211 18.16 -1.98 -6.25
N LEU A 212 16.86 -1.88 -6.03
CA LEU A 212 16.25 -1.97 -4.70
C LEU A 212 16.55 -3.32 -4.04
N LYS A 213 16.55 -4.43 -4.78
CA LYS A 213 16.95 -5.77 -4.28
C LYS A 213 18.29 -5.76 -3.55
N LYS A 214 19.26 -4.94 -3.99
CA LYS A 214 20.62 -4.90 -3.41
C LYS A 214 20.66 -4.32 -1.99
N ILE A 215 19.61 -3.62 -1.57
CA ILE A 215 19.56 -2.93 -0.27
C ILE A 215 18.42 -3.40 0.66
N LEU A 216 17.62 -4.36 0.25
CA LEU A 216 16.46 -4.84 1.04
C LEU A 216 16.83 -5.33 2.44
N ASN A 217 17.98 -5.99 2.59
CA ASN A 217 18.44 -6.50 3.88
C ASN A 217 18.88 -5.39 4.85
N SER A 218 19.15 -4.20 4.34
CA SER A 218 19.67 -3.07 5.12
C SER A 218 18.69 -1.89 5.24
N SER A 219 17.52 -1.99 4.61
CA SER A 219 16.59 -0.87 4.52
C SER A 219 15.15 -1.32 4.60
N LYS A 220 14.34 -0.63 5.41
CA LYS A 220 12.89 -0.82 5.42
C LYS A 220 12.26 -0.01 4.30
N ILE A 221 11.47 -0.66 3.47
CA ILE A 221 10.74 -0.05 2.37
C ILE A 221 9.26 -0.08 2.75
N ASN A 222 8.68 1.08 2.97
CA ASN A 222 7.23 1.23 3.15
C ASN A 222 6.55 1.49 1.81
N LEU A 223 5.22 1.49 1.80
CA LEU A 223 4.41 1.68 0.61
C LEU A 223 4.70 3.01 -0.08
N ASN A 224 4.78 4.12 0.67
CA ASN A 224 5.00 5.45 0.11
C ASN A 224 6.36 5.56 -0.58
N LEU A 225 7.41 5.02 0.05
CA LEU A 225 8.73 4.96 -0.56
C LEU A 225 8.77 4.08 -1.81
N LEU A 226 8.08 2.94 -1.81
CA LEU A 226 7.97 2.09 -3.00
C LEU A 226 7.24 2.81 -4.14
N LEU A 227 6.14 3.51 -3.83
CA LEU A 227 5.44 4.37 -4.80
C LEU A 227 6.37 5.47 -5.35
N ALA A 228 7.12 6.15 -4.47
CA ALA A 228 8.08 7.17 -4.89
C ALA A 228 9.14 6.61 -5.85
N ILE A 229 9.70 5.43 -5.52
CA ILE A 229 10.70 4.75 -6.37
C ILE A 229 10.14 4.43 -7.75
N LEU A 230 8.88 4.00 -7.83
CA LEU A 230 8.27 3.55 -9.07
C LEU A 230 7.69 4.69 -9.92
N LEU A 231 7.26 5.80 -9.29
CA LEU A 231 6.47 6.86 -9.93
C LEU A 231 7.23 8.18 -10.12
N ILE A 232 8.21 8.52 -9.24
CA ILE A 232 8.89 9.82 -9.36
C ILE A 232 9.87 9.77 -10.53
N ASP A 233 9.62 10.61 -11.52
CA ASP A 233 10.43 10.80 -12.72
C ASP A 233 10.30 12.24 -13.24
N LYS A 234 10.83 12.48 -14.46
CA LYS A 234 10.79 13.80 -15.10
C LYS A 234 9.42 14.17 -15.67
N ASP A 235 8.56 13.17 -15.86
CA ASP A 235 7.24 13.33 -16.49
C ASP A 235 6.12 13.51 -15.46
N ASN A 236 6.47 13.68 -14.17
CA ASN A 236 5.54 13.86 -13.05
C ASN A 236 4.50 12.74 -12.92
N ASN A 237 4.89 11.49 -13.21
CA ASN A 237 3.98 10.34 -13.11
C ASN A 237 3.39 10.17 -11.70
N HIS A 238 4.08 10.60 -10.64
CA HIS A 238 3.55 10.57 -9.28
C HIS A 238 2.34 11.52 -9.09
N GLU A 239 2.35 12.72 -9.69
CA GLU A 239 1.22 13.64 -9.64
C GLU A 239 0.02 13.10 -10.42
N TYR A 240 0.29 12.55 -11.63
CA TYR A 240 -0.72 11.89 -12.43
C TYR A 240 -1.38 10.72 -11.68
N PHE A 241 -0.57 9.86 -11.05
CA PHE A 241 -1.06 8.74 -10.22
C PHE A 241 -1.94 9.24 -9.08
N CYS A 242 -1.49 10.25 -8.33
CA CYS A 242 -2.26 10.82 -7.22
C CYS A 242 -3.61 11.37 -7.67
N HIS A 243 -3.65 12.04 -8.81
CA HIS A 243 -4.90 12.55 -9.39
C HIS A 243 -5.78 11.42 -9.93
N LYS A 244 -5.20 10.46 -10.68
CA LYS A 244 -5.94 9.35 -11.30
C LYS A 244 -6.69 8.52 -10.27
N TYR A 245 -6.04 8.21 -9.14
CA TYR A 245 -6.58 7.30 -8.11
C TYR A 245 -7.15 8.02 -6.88
N ASN A 246 -7.11 9.34 -6.84
CA ASN A 246 -7.57 10.15 -5.71
C ASN A 246 -7.00 9.65 -4.38
N VAL A 247 -5.67 9.50 -4.31
CA VAL A 247 -4.98 9.00 -3.11
C VAL A 247 -5.11 9.99 -1.94
N SER A 248 -4.87 9.51 -0.72
CA SER A 248 -4.90 10.36 0.47
C SER A 248 -3.86 11.48 0.40
N ASN A 249 -4.14 12.61 1.07
CA ASN A 249 -3.22 13.74 1.14
C ASN A 249 -1.87 13.33 1.70
N ASP A 250 -1.82 12.45 2.69
CA ASP A 250 -0.57 11.96 3.30
C ASP A 250 0.35 11.31 2.25
N ILE A 251 -0.19 10.44 1.38
CA ILE A 251 0.59 9.82 0.29
C ILE A 251 1.04 10.89 -0.70
N LYS A 252 0.15 11.80 -1.09
CA LYS A 252 0.44 12.87 -2.04
C LYS A 252 1.55 13.79 -1.54
N ASP A 253 1.47 14.22 -0.28
CA ASP A 253 2.43 15.12 0.34
C ASP A 253 3.81 14.46 0.47
N ASP A 254 3.87 13.19 0.88
CA ASP A 254 5.11 12.41 0.94
C ASP A 254 5.78 12.29 -0.45
N LEU A 255 5.01 11.95 -1.48
CA LEU A 255 5.53 11.82 -2.84
C LEU A 255 6.06 13.16 -3.37
N ASN A 256 5.30 14.24 -3.19
CA ASN A 256 5.70 15.59 -3.62
C ASN A 256 6.96 16.06 -2.88
N LEU A 257 7.06 15.81 -1.58
CA LEU A 257 8.23 16.18 -0.80
C LEU A 257 9.48 15.40 -1.24
N LEU A 258 9.34 14.10 -1.48
CA LEU A 258 10.43 13.26 -2.01
C LEU A 258 10.85 13.69 -3.42
N ALA A 259 9.90 14.03 -4.30
CA ALA A 259 10.20 14.51 -5.65
C ALA A 259 10.94 15.86 -5.62
N LYS A 260 10.47 16.82 -4.80
CA LYS A 260 11.11 18.12 -4.59
C LYS A 260 12.55 17.95 -4.09
N ASN A 261 12.75 17.12 -3.07
CA ASN A 261 14.07 16.95 -2.46
C ASN A 261 15.01 16.13 -3.35
N LEU A 262 14.48 15.20 -4.17
CA LEU A 262 15.29 14.50 -5.17
C LEU A 262 15.83 15.50 -6.23
N ASN A 263 15.03 16.47 -6.65
CA ASN A 263 15.45 17.53 -7.57
C ASN A 263 16.51 18.45 -6.93
N LEU A 264 16.30 18.85 -5.67
CA LEU A 264 17.30 19.62 -4.92
C LEU A 264 18.62 18.87 -4.80
N LEU A 265 18.57 17.58 -4.46
CA LEU A 265 19.76 16.70 -4.38
C LEU A 265 20.53 16.61 -5.70
N GLN A 266 19.84 16.57 -6.84
CA GLN A 266 20.48 16.53 -8.15
C GLN A 266 21.21 17.83 -8.50
N ASN A 267 20.78 18.96 -7.95
CA ASN A 267 21.33 20.30 -8.20
C ASN A 267 22.26 20.79 -7.10
N ASN A 268 22.33 20.14 -5.94
CA ASN A 268 23.18 20.51 -4.82
C ASN A 268 24.16 19.38 -4.45
N LYS A 269 25.44 19.55 -4.77
CA LYS A 269 26.48 18.57 -4.46
C LYS A 269 26.75 18.41 -2.95
N ASP A 270 26.44 19.43 -2.17
CA ASP A 270 26.69 19.46 -0.72
C ASP A 270 25.51 18.92 0.10
N PHE A 271 24.40 18.53 -0.55
CA PHE A 271 23.15 18.09 0.08
C PHE A 271 23.36 17.01 1.16
N PHE A 272 24.10 15.93 0.85
CA PHE A 272 24.40 14.84 1.76
C PHE A 272 25.78 14.94 2.44
N THR A 273 26.43 16.09 2.32
CA THR A 273 27.73 16.37 2.94
C THR A 273 27.62 17.55 3.91
N LYS A 274 27.91 18.75 3.48
CA LYS A 274 27.90 19.94 4.33
C LYS A 274 26.51 20.32 4.83
N ASP A 275 25.50 20.15 3.99
CA ASP A 275 24.13 20.58 4.26
C ASP A 275 23.28 19.49 4.96
N ILE A 276 23.84 18.32 5.27
CA ILE A 276 23.07 17.19 5.75
C ILE A 276 22.29 17.49 7.05
N GLU A 277 22.86 18.22 8.00
CA GLU A 277 22.18 18.58 9.24
C GLU A 277 21.06 19.59 9.01
N LYS A 278 21.23 20.52 8.03
CA LYS A 278 20.20 21.45 7.59
C LYS A 278 18.97 20.69 7.05
N TYR A 279 19.21 19.71 6.18
CA TYR A 279 18.10 18.92 5.63
C TYR A 279 17.49 17.94 6.63
N ILE A 280 18.24 17.45 7.63
CA ILE A 280 17.69 16.71 8.76
C ILE A 280 16.75 17.60 9.59
N TYR A 281 17.14 18.87 9.83
CA TYR A 281 16.30 19.82 10.55
C TYR A 281 15.01 20.12 9.79
N LEU A 282 15.08 20.34 8.48
CA LEU A 282 13.92 20.68 7.64
C LEU A 282 12.95 19.53 7.40
N ASN A 283 13.42 18.29 7.41
CA ASN A 283 12.62 17.13 6.94
C ASN A 283 12.65 15.90 7.86
N ASP A 284 13.52 15.82 8.82
CA ASP A 284 13.90 14.66 9.66
C ASP A 284 14.84 13.61 9.01
N LYS A 285 15.37 12.73 9.86
CA LYS A 285 16.30 11.66 9.42
C LYS A 285 15.63 10.59 8.57
N SER A 286 14.38 10.26 8.89
CA SER A 286 13.62 9.21 8.19
C SER A 286 13.40 9.60 6.73
N HIS A 287 13.07 10.86 6.49
CA HIS A 287 12.91 11.41 5.15
C HIS A 287 14.23 11.36 4.34
N LEU A 288 15.36 11.74 4.97
CA LEU A 288 16.66 11.68 4.29
C LEU A 288 17.11 10.25 3.98
N ILE A 289 16.79 9.28 4.85
CA ILE A 289 17.01 7.85 4.58
C ILE A 289 16.20 7.43 3.34
N ASN A 290 14.91 7.78 3.29
CA ASN A 290 14.05 7.49 2.16
C ASN A 290 14.55 8.15 0.88
N LEU A 291 15.00 9.40 0.94
CA LEU A 291 15.59 10.11 -0.19
C LEU A 291 16.88 9.46 -0.69
N ASN A 292 17.75 8.99 0.21
CA ASN A 292 18.97 8.26 -0.18
C ASN A 292 18.64 6.93 -0.87
N ILE A 293 17.62 6.20 -0.39
CA ILE A 293 17.12 4.97 -1.02
C ILE A 293 16.54 5.27 -2.40
N LEU A 294 15.71 6.31 -2.53
CA LEU A 294 15.13 6.74 -3.79
C LEU A 294 16.21 7.14 -4.80
N ASN A 295 17.21 7.92 -4.38
CA ASN A 295 18.36 8.29 -5.22
C ASN A 295 19.15 7.04 -5.67
N PHE A 296 19.40 6.09 -4.77
CA PHE A 296 20.08 4.85 -5.12
C PHE A 296 19.29 4.04 -6.15
N ALA A 297 17.97 3.92 -5.98
CA ALA A 297 17.13 3.17 -6.92
C ALA A 297 17.03 3.85 -8.28
N SER A 298 16.98 5.19 -8.35
CA SER A 298 16.72 5.96 -9.57
C SER A 298 17.99 6.36 -10.35
N ASN A 299 19.14 6.54 -9.67
CA ASN A 299 20.37 7.01 -10.27
C ASN A 299 21.38 5.86 -10.46
N SER A 300 21.54 5.40 -11.69
CA SER A 300 22.47 4.29 -12.03
C SER A 300 23.93 4.61 -11.72
N LYS A 301 24.33 5.88 -11.72
CA LYS A 301 25.71 6.32 -11.42
C LYS A 301 26.00 6.38 -9.92
N TYR A 302 24.96 6.35 -9.07
CA TYR A 302 25.11 6.39 -7.62
C TYR A 302 25.48 4.99 -7.09
N SER A 303 26.73 4.83 -6.64
CA SER A 303 27.27 3.52 -6.24
C SER A 303 26.71 3.04 -4.89
N PHE A 304 26.76 1.72 -4.65
CA PHE A 304 26.43 1.15 -3.33
C PHE A 304 27.35 1.67 -2.21
N LYS A 305 28.64 1.94 -2.54
CA LYS A 305 29.57 2.53 -1.59
C LYS A 305 29.10 3.91 -1.14
N ASN A 306 28.75 4.79 -2.09
CA ASN A 306 28.24 6.13 -1.78
C ASN A 306 26.93 6.07 -1.00
N PHE A 307 26.01 5.18 -1.39
CA PHE A 307 24.76 4.93 -0.65
C PHE A 307 25.03 4.58 0.82
N SER A 308 25.95 3.64 1.07
CA SER A 308 26.27 3.18 2.41
C SER A 308 26.97 4.26 3.25
N GLU A 309 27.83 5.07 2.62
CA GLU A 309 28.51 6.19 3.27
C GLU A 309 27.53 7.29 3.68
N VAL A 310 26.66 7.69 2.76
CA VAL A 310 25.59 8.66 3.05
C VAL A 310 24.65 8.15 4.15
N MET A 311 24.26 6.87 4.11
CA MET A 311 23.45 6.26 5.16
C MET A 311 24.10 6.39 6.53
N LYS A 312 25.42 6.10 6.63
CA LYS A 312 26.17 6.26 7.88
C LYS A 312 26.21 7.72 8.35
N ASN A 313 26.37 8.65 7.41
CA ASN A 313 26.41 10.07 7.71
C ASN A 313 25.06 10.57 8.26
N ILE A 314 23.93 10.21 7.62
CA ILE A 314 22.58 10.55 8.11
C ILE A 314 22.37 10.04 9.54
N LEU A 315 22.75 8.77 9.81
CA LEU A 315 22.56 8.18 11.13
C LEU A 315 23.41 8.87 12.22
N LYS A 316 24.65 9.29 11.88
CA LYS A 316 25.57 9.95 12.81
C LYS A 316 25.28 11.44 13.03
N SER A 317 24.71 12.12 12.04
CA SER A 317 24.43 13.57 12.08
C SER A 317 23.46 13.92 13.21
N LYS A 318 23.59 15.12 13.74
CA LYS A 318 22.73 15.62 14.82
C LYS A 318 21.39 16.11 14.25
N ALA A 319 20.33 15.91 15.00
CA ALA A 319 19.06 16.59 14.81
C ALA A 319 19.05 17.84 15.72
N HIS A 320 19.15 19.01 15.11
CA HIS A 320 19.11 20.27 15.83
C HIS A 320 17.68 20.65 16.19
N LYS A 321 17.52 21.46 17.23
CA LYS A 321 16.24 22.03 17.62
C LYS A 321 16.41 23.52 17.78
N PHE A 322 15.60 24.28 17.05
CA PHE A 322 15.55 25.73 17.18
C PHE A 322 14.87 26.09 18.52
N ALA A 323 15.56 26.87 19.33
CA ALA A 323 15.12 27.17 20.71
C ALA A 323 14.36 28.51 20.81
N ILE A 324 14.43 29.38 19.78
CA ILE A 324 13.76 30.68 19.78
C ILE A 324 12.34 30.50 19.25
N ASP A 325 11.38 30.95 20.04
CA ASP A 325 9.96 30.93 19.69
C ASP A 325 9.35 32.33 19.75
N GLY A 326 8.07 32.42 19.38
CA GLY A 326 7.36 33.69 19.42
C GLY A 326 7.30 34.33 20.82
N LYS A 327 7.25 33.51 21.88
CA LYS A 327 7.25 34.01 23.27
C LYS A 327 8.57 34.65 23.64
N TYR A 328 9.68 34.05 23.20
CA TYR A 328 11.01 34.63 23.40
C TYR A 328 11.10 36.03 22.81
N LEU A 329 10.64 36.24 21.55
CA LEU A 329 10.66 37.54 20.88
C LEU A 329 9.69 38.55 21.54
N MET A 330 8.52 38.09 21.98
CA MET A 330 7.60 38.97 22.73
C MET A 330 8.18 39.41 24.06
N ASN A 331 8.91 38.57 24.78
CA ASN A 331 9.61 38.95 26.01
C ASN A 331 10.74 39.97 25.76
N LYS A 332 11.25 40.06 24.52
CA LYS A 332 12.23 41.08 24.07
C LYS A 332 11.56 42.36 23.55
N GLY A 333 10.24 42.48 23.68
CA GLY A 333 9.49 43.70 23.33
C GLY A 333 8.79 43.68 21.97
N MET A 334 8.86 42.57 21.22
CA MET A 334 8.17 42.48 19.93
C MET A 334 6.67 42.22 20.14
N ARG A 335 5.84 42.93 19.35
CA ARG A 335 4.39 42.70 19.39
C ARG A 335 3.98 41.48 18.58
N GLU A 336 2.94 40.79 19.06
CA GLU A 336 2.32 39.67 18.31
C GLU A 336 1.78 40.16 16.97
N GLY A 337 2.00 39.38 15.90
CA GLY A 337 1.52 39.69 14.56
C GLY A 337 2.36 39.12 13.44
N VAL A 338 2.01 39.45 12.20
CA VAL A 338 2.68 38.95 10.98
C VAL A 338 4.18 39.28 10.97
N LEU A 339 4.58 40.41 11.54
CA LEU A 339 5.99 40.87 11.60
C LEU A 339 6.80 39.90 12.48
N LEU A 340 6.29 39.46 13.65
CA LEU A 340 6.94 38.52 14.53
C LEU A 340 7.25 37.18 13.80
N GLY A 341 6.29 36.66 13.01
CA GLY A 341 6.50 35.45 12.23
C GLY A 341 7.58 35.62 11.14
N LYS A 342 7.69 36.81 10.52
CA LYS A 342 8.73 37.08 9.51
C LYS A 342 10.12 37.17 10.16
N VAL A 343 10.25 37.88 11.28
CA VAL A 343 11.49 38.00 12.03
C VAL A 343 11.94 36.61 12.55
N LEU A 344 11.01 35.84 13.11
CA LEU A 344 11.33 34.48 13.59
C LEU A 344 11.90 33.58 12.46
N ARG A 345 11.32 33.63 11.28
CA ARG A 345 11.84 32.88 10.11
C ARG A 345 13.24 33.37 9.70
N LYS A 346 13.47 34.70 9.70
CA LYS A 346 14.77 35.26 9.36
C LYS A 346 15.85 34.82 10.35
N ILE A 347 15.52 34.79 11.65
CA ILE A 347 16.42 34.29 12.71
C ILE A 347 16.72 32.82 12.53
N GLU A 348 15.70 32.01 12.23
CA GLU A 348 15.82 30.57 11.98
C GLU A 348 16.69 30.27 10.76
N GLU A 349 16.51 31.01 9.65
CA GLU A 349 17.33 30.92 8.44
C GLU A 349 18.79 31.23 8.73
N GLU A 350 19.06 32.35 9.41
CA GLU A 350 20.42 32.75 9.78
C GLU A 350 21.08 31.73 10.77
N TRP A 351 20.29 31.22 11.71
CA TRP A 351 20.74 30.18 12.63
C TRP A 351 21.15 28.90 11.88
N MET A 352 20.36 28.47 10.87
CA MET A 352 20.72 27.32 10.04
C MET A 352 21.96 27.57 9.19
N GLU A 353 22.11 28.77 8.60
CA GLU A 353 23.26 29.14 7.76
C GLU A 353 24.54 29.26 8.59
N ASN A 354 24.42 29.58 9.86
CA ASN A 354 25.54 29.77 10.77
C ASN A 354 25.83 28.54 11.62
N ASN A 355 25.70 27.32 11.02
CA ASN A 355 25.93 26.03 11.66
C ASN A 355 25.15 25.84 12.97
N PHE A 356 23.87 26.21 12.98
CA PHE A 356 22.94 26.08 14.10
C PHE A 356 23.38 26.87 15.35
N LYS A 357 23.96 28.05 15.13
CA LYS A 357 24.37 28.97 16.20
C LYS A 357 23.90 30.37 15.88
N ILE A 358 23.36 31.06 16.87
CA ILE A 358 23.04 32.46 16.82
C ILE A 358 23.21 33.08 18.23
N SER A 359 23.78 34.26 18.32
CA SER A 359 23.93 34.98 19.60
C SER A 359 22.70 35.82 19.91
N ASP A 360 22.46 36.08 21.20
CA ASP A 360 21.38 36.92 21.65
C ASP A 360 21.49 38.36 21.07
N ASP A 361 22.71 38.88 20.94
CA ASP A 361 22.96 40.19 20.34
C ASP A 361 22.50 40.23 18.89
N ARG A 362 22.84 39.15 18.14
CA ARG A 362 22.42 39.04 16.73
C ARG A 362 20.91 38.91 16.57
N VAL A 363 20.24 38.22 17.50
CA VAL A 363 18.78 38.14 17.50
C VAL A 363 18.10 39.49 17.72
N GLN A 364 18.75 40.41 18.48
CA GLN A 364 18.22 41.74 18.72
C GLN A 364 18.46 42.71 17.55
N GLU A 365 19.48 42.45 16.71
CA GLU A 365 19.77 43.24 15.51
C GLU A 365 18.83 42.93 14.33
N ILE A 366 18.22 41.73 14.28
CA ILE A 366 17.32 41.28 13.22
C ILE A 366 15.91 41.82 13.43
#